data_8f6148778d65b77df6fc59da33824054
#
_entry.id   8f6148778d65b77df6fc59da33824054
#
_cell.length_a   1.000
_cell.length_b   1.000
_cell.length_c   1.000
_cell.angle_alpha   90.00
_cell.angle_beta   90.00
_cell.angle_gamma   90.00
#
_symmetry.space_group_name_H-M   'P 1'
#
loop_
_entity.id
_entity.type
_entity.pdbx_description
1 polymer ?
#
loop_
_entity_poly.entity_id
_entity_poly.type
_entity_poly.pdbx_seq_one_letter_code
_entity_poly.pdbx_strand_id
1 'polypeptide(L)'
;MSEKVLRPIVECYNVEEEYLYSKTYLFVKGYATGRKFKNTLKALPLARKMHNGQYRKGEVEVNGEMVHLPYVLHVLKVCSTLMSLDIQMSDEDLDILYTCALLHDTLEDAEEYFPKGGVEYELDYGFPPIIGETIKLLSKHTGADEYELNSYFNNIKKNKFALLVKLADRSHNVEDLYNMKNIPKYIKETRDYFIGKTGICTYGKQNYPELSGAITIIKSKILSLTEATETILDKQAILLEEKDKEIALLKEEIEKLKK
;
A
#
# COMPACT_ATOMS: atom_id res chain seq x y z
N MET A 1 16.82 11.45 -27.89
CA MET A 1 15.57 11.44 -27.09
C MET A 1 14.91 10.11 -27.38
N SER A 2 14.97 9.14 -26.47
CA SER A 2 14.28 7.87 -26.65
C SER A 2 12.79 8.13 -26.48
N GLU A 3 11.98 7.82 -27.49
CA GLU A 3 10.53 7.76 -27.35
C GLU A 3 10.23 6.81 -26.19
N LYS A 4 9.74 7.37 -25.06
CA LYS A 4 9.17 6.57 -23.99
C LYS A 4 7.93 5.87 -24.58
N VAL A 5 8.07 4.57 -24.84
CA VAL A 5 6.95 3.74 -25.27
C VAL A 5 5.93 3.73 -24.14
N LEU A 6 4.81 4.43 -24.32
CA LEU A 6 3.66 4.34 -23.41
C LEU A 6 3.27 2.86 -23.31
N ARG A 7 3.10 2.36 -22.08
CA ARG A 7 2.65 0.98 -21.87
C ARG A 7 1.36 0.74 -22.67
N PRO A 8 1.24 -0.41 -23.35
CA PRO A 8 0.03 -0.71 -24.07
C PRO A 8 -1.17 -0.66 -23.11
N ILE A 9 -2.26 -0.07 -23.56
CA ILE A 9 -3.52 -0.09 -22.84
C ILE A 9 -3.98 -1.55 -22.82
N VAL A 10 -3.96 -2.17 -21.64
CA VAL A 10 -4.61 -3.47 -21.44
C VAL A 10 -6.11 -3.20 -21.48
N GLU A 11 -6.75 -3.52 -22.59
CA GLU A 11 -8.16 -3.19 -22.80
C GLU A 11 -9.09 -4.01 -21.92
N CYS A 12 -8.66 -5.22 -21.51
CA CYS A 12 -9.44 -6.11 -20.62
C CYS A 12 -8.52 -6.82 -19.64
N TYR A 13 -8.88 -6.82 -18.36
CA TYR A 13 -8.42 -7.81 -17.41
C TYR A 13 -9.09 -9.17 -17.74
N ASN A 14 -8.52 -10.29 -17.26
CA ASN A 14 -9.27 -11.54 -17.31
C ASN A 14 -10.56 -11.44 -16.48
N VAL A 15 -11.48 -12.41 -16.60
CA VAL A 15 -12.81 -12.33 -15.98
C VAL A 15 -12.71 -12.21 -14.45
N GLU A 16 -11.76 -12.89 -13.84
CA GLU A 16 -11.50 -12.93 -12.40
C GLU A 16 -10.94 -11.60 -11.91
N GLU A 17 -9.94 -11.05 -12.60
CA GLU A 17 -9.36 -9.74 -12.31
C GLU A 17 -10.40 -8.62 -12.45
N GLU A 18 -11.20 -8.65 -13.51
CA GLU A 18 -12.26 -7.68 -13.74
C GLU A 18 -13.33 -7.74 -12.65
N TYR A 19 -13.69 -8.94 -12.17
CA TYR A 19 -14.64 -9.09 -11.07
C TYR A 19 -14.13 -8.46 -9.76
N LEU A 20 -12.87 -8.76 -9.38
CA LEU A 20 -12.26 -8.18 -8.17
C LEU A 20 -12.12 -6.67 -8.27
N TYR A 21 -11.67 -6.19 -9.41
CA TYR A 21 -11.56 -4.77 -9.70
C TYR A 21 -12.92 -4.08 -9.65
N SER A 22 -13.91 -4.60 -10.38
CA SER A 22 -15.23 -3.99 -10.53
C SER A 22 -15.94 -3.83 -9.21
N LYS A 23 -15.88 -4.84 -8.32
CA LYS A 23 -16.47 -4.77 -6.98
C LYS A 23 -15.94 -3.58 -6.16
N THR A 24 -14.62 -3.44 -6.08
CA THR A 24 -13.98 -2.38 -5.29
C THR A 24 -14.16 -1.01 -5.96
N TYR A 25 -14.02 -0.97 -7.28
CA TYR A 25 -14.25 0.25 -8.07
C TYR A 25 -15.66 0.79 -7.91
N LEU A 26 -16.68 -0.09 -8.03
CA LEU A 26 -18.09 0.31 -7.89
C LEU A 26 -18.41 0.78 -6.47
N PHE A 27 -17.81 0.18 -5.44
CA PHE A 27 -17.94 0.66 -4.07
C PHE A 27 -17.40 2.09 -3.95
N VAL A 28 -16.16 2.34 -4.35
CA VAL A 28 -15.52 3.67 -4.28
C VAL A 28 -16.30 4.69 -5.10
N LYS A 29 -16.68 4.35 -6.34
CA LYS A 29 -17.46 5.20 -7.22
C LYS A 29 -18.84 5.54 -6.65
N GLY A 30 -19.55 4.53 -6.13
CA GLY A 30 -20.87 4.70 -5.53
C GLY A 30 -20.82 5.61 -4.30
N TYR A 31 -19.86 5.37 -3.40
CA TYR A 31 -19.64 6.21 -2.23
C TYR A 31 -19.35 7.68 -2.62
N ALA A 32 -18.38 7.90 -3.51
CA ALA A 32 -18.01 9.23 -3.97
C ALA A 32 -19.16 9.94 -4.71
N THR A 33 -19.97 9.19 -5.49
CA THR A 33 -21.16 9.74 -6.16
C THR A 33 -22.22 10.19 -5.14
N GLY A 34 -22.51 9.35 -4.15
CA GLY A 34 -23.49 9.66 -3.09
C GLY A 34 -23.11 10.88 -2.26
N ARG A 35 -21.82 11.08 -2.00
CA ARG A 35 -21.28 12.24 -1.26
C ARG A 35 -20.92 13.42 -2.16
N LYS A 36 -21.04 13.31 -3.47
CA LYS A 36 -20.70 14.34 -4.48
C LYS A 36 -19.21 14.74 -4.45
N PHE A 37 -18.32 13.80 -4.17
CA PHE A 37 -16.87 13.98 -4.12
C PHE A 37 -16.28 14.10 -5.53
N LYS A 38 -16.12 15.32 -6.00
CA LYS A 38 -15.73 15.61 -7.39
C LYS A 38 -14.30 15.22 -7.70
N ASN A 39 -13.36 15.46 -6.78
CA ASN A 39 -11.96 15.13 -6.98
C ASN A 39 -11.76 13.62 -6.95
N THR A 40 -12.38 12.90 -6.02
CA THR A 40 -12.36 11.43 -5.97
C THR A 40 -12.90 10.80 -7.26
N LEU A 41 -14.05 11.28 -7.76
CA LEU A 41 -14.64 10.80 -9.01
C LEU A 41 -13.74 11.04 -10.22
N LYS A 42 -13.01 12.15 -10.24
CA LYS A 42 -12.03 12.50 -11.28
C LYS A 42 -10.76 11.67 -11.18
N ALA A 43 -10.31 11.34 -9.96
CA ALA A 43 -9.13 10.54 -9.70
C ALA A 43 -9.30 9.06 -10.09
N LEU A 44 -10.50 8.49 -10.01
CA LEU A 44 -10.77 7.08 -10.31
C LEU A 44 -10.30 6.64 -11.71
N PRO A 45 -10.75 7.26 -12.82
CA PRO A 45 -10.26 6.88 -14.15
C PRO A 45 -8.78 7.20 -14.35
N LEU A 46 -8.26 8.23 -13.65
CA LEU A 46 -6.87 8.61 -13.73
C LEU A 46 -5.96 7.56 -13.08
N ALA A 47 -6.30 7.08 -11.88
CA ALA A 47 -5.59 6.00 -11.21
C ALA A 47 -5.55 4.73 -12.06
N ARG A 48 -6.70 4.34 -12.67
CA ARG A 48 -6.76 3.21 -13.59
C ARG A 48 -5.82 3.39 -14.79
N LYS A 49 -5.82 4.56 -15.40
CA LYS A 49 -4.96 4.90 -16.56
C LYS A 49 -3.48 4.82 -16.20
N MET A 50 -3.08 5.39 -15.07
CA MET A 50 -1.68 5.49 -14.66
C MET A 50 -1.09 4.15 -14.21
N HIS A 51 -1.90 3.30 -13.59
CA HIS A 51 -1.49 1.95 -13.18
C HIS A 51 -1.82 0.86 -14.21
N ASN A 52 -2.18 1.25 -15.43
CA ASN A 52 -2.47 0.29 -16.49
C ASN A 52 -1.24 -0.57 -16.82
N GLY A 53 -1.44 -1.88 -16.92
CA GLY A 53 -0.35 -2.85 -17.18
C GLY A 53 0.64 -3.03 -16.03
N GLN A 54 0.32 -2.53 -14.83
CA GLN A 54 1.07 -2.80 -13.61
C GLN A 54 0.35 -3.85 -12.76
N TYR A 55 1.13 -4.72 -12.12
CA TYR A 55 0.63 -5.81 -11.29
C TYR A 55 1.30 -5.82 -9.92
N ARG A 56 0.58 -6.31 -8.91
CA ARG A 56 1.13 -6.57 -7.57
C ARG A 56 2.18 -7.67 -7.62
N LYS A 57 3.13 -7.62 -6.70
CA LYS A 57 4.08 -8.71 -6.47
C LYS A 57 3.35 -9.88 -5.84
N GLY A 58 3.61 -11.09 -6.33
CA GLY A 58 2.95 -12.30 -5.87
C GLY A 58 1.70 -12.65 -6.70
N GLU A 59 1.26 -13.87 -6.51
CA GLU A 59 0.10 -14.43 -7.18
C GLU A 59 -0.94 -14.80 -6.14
N VAL A 60 -2.21 -14.75 -6.52
CA VAL A 60 -3.34 -15.21 -5.72
C VAL A 60 -4.08 -16.27 -6.50
N GLU A 61 -4.62 -17.27 -5.80
CA GLU A 61 -5.47 -18.29 -6.43
C GLU A 61 -6.88 -17.72 -6.59
N VAL A 62 -7.39 -17.72 -7.83
CA VAL A 62 -8.75 -17.34 -8.17
C VAL A 62 -9.34 -18.43 -9.02
N ASN A 63 -10.39 -19.10 -8.56
CA ASN A 63 -11.05 -20.22 -9.26
C ASN A 63 -10.10 -21.36 -9.67
N GLY A 64 -9.03 -21.61 -8.90
CA GLY A 64 -8.03 -22.64 -9.19
C GLY A 64 -6.89 -22.22 -10.11
N GLU A 65 -6.85 -20.97 -10.53
CA GLU A 65 -5.75 -20.40 -11.31
C GLU A 65 -4.95 -19.38 -10.48
N MET A 66 -3.63 -19.38 -10.67
CA MET A 66 -2.73 -18.39 -10.06
C MET A 66 -2.69 -17.14 -10.95
N VAL A 67 -3.09 -16.01 -10.39
CA VAL A 67 -3.17 -14.73 -11.12
C VAL A 67 -2.46 -13.61 -10.39
N HIS A 68 -1.83 -12.71 -11.14
CA HIS A 68 -1.31 -11.47 -10.60
C HIS A 68 -2.43 -10.42 -10.51
N LEU A 69 -2.59 -9.81 -9.34
CA LEU A 69 -3.60 -8.76 -9.17
C LEU A 69 -3.16 -7.45 -9.82
N PRO A 70 -4.04 -6.78 -10.59
CA PRO A 70 -3.76 -5.45 -11.12
C PRO A 70 -3.39 -4.47 -10.00
N TYR A 71 -2.35 -3.65 -10.22
CA TYR A 71 -1.89 -2.70 -9.21
C TYR A 71 -2.96 -1.70 -8.78
N VAL A 72 -3.81 -1.28 -9.71
CA VAL A 72 -4.93 -0.37 -9.43
C VAL A 72 -5.85 -0.88 -8.31
N LEU A 73 -5.94 -2.20 -8.11
CA LEU A 73 -6.71 -2.77 -7.00
C LEU A 73 -6.12 -2.37 -5.65
N HIS A 74 -4.78 -2.19 -5.55
CA HIS A 74 -4.13 -1.71 -4.33
C HIS A 74 -4.64 -0.32 -3.95
N VAL A 75 -4.54 0.66 -4.85
CA VAL A 75 -4.95 2.04 -4.55
C VAL A 75 -6.45 2.13 -4.27
N LEU A 76 -7.28 1.31 -4.95
CA LEU A 76 -8.70 1.19 -4.64
C LEU A 76 -8.96 0.61 -3.24
N LYS A 77 -8.20 -0.39 -2.82
CA LYS A 77 -8.29 -0.99 -1.47
C LYS A 77 -7.86 -0.01 -0.39
N VAL A 78 -6.77 0.74 -0.60
CA VAL A 78 -6.34 1.81 0.31
C VAL A 78 -7.44 2.85 0.47
N CYS A 79 -8.03 3.32 -0.64
CA CYS A 79 -9.13 4.27 -0.63
C CYS A 79 -10.38 3.69 0.07
N SER A 80 -10.80 2.46 -0.26
CA SER A 80 -11.97 1.83 0.33
C SER A 80 -11.80 1.55 1.82
N THR A 81 -10.59 1.26 2.28
CA THR A 81 -10.26 1.14 3.70
C THR A 81 -10.56 2.45 4.43
N LEU A 82 -10.07 3.58 3.91
CA LEU A 82 -10.34 4.89 4.50
C LEU A 82 -11.83 5.25 4.47
N MET A 83 -12.55 4.92 3.38
CA MET A 83 -14.00 5.13 3.26
C MET A 83 -14.82 4.30 4.26
N SER A 84 -14.27 3.20 4.74
CA SER A 84 -14.92 2.30 5.71
C SER A 84 -14.72 2.73 7.17
N LEU A 85 -13.92 3.77 7.40
CA LEU A 85 -13.64 4.30 8.73
C LEU A 85 -14.50 5.54 9.02
N ASP A 86 -14.86 5.70 10.29
CA ASP A 86 -15.47 6.94 10.77
C ASP A 86 -14.36 8.00 10.99
N ILE A 87 -14.08 8.77 9.92
CA ILE A 87 -13.06 9.83 9.94
C ILE A 87 -13.75 11.17 10.15
N GLN A 88 -13.44 11.83 11.26
CA GLN A 88 -14.04 13.11 11.64
C GLN A 88 -13.38 14.26 10.87
N MET A 89 -13.78 14.42 9.60
CA MET A 89 -13.33 15.47 8.69
C MET A 89 -14.52 16.06 7.93
N SER A 90 -14.36 17.28 7.39
CA SER A 90 -15.34 17.86 6.47
C SER A 90 -15.43 17.06 5.17
N ASP A 91 -16.54 17.17 4.44
CA ASP A 91 -16.71 16.53 3.13
C ASP A 91 -15.63 16.95 2.13
N GLU A 92 -15.17 18.18 2.19
CA GLU A 92 -14.08 18.69 1.36
C GLU A 92 -12.75 18.02 1.70
N ASP A 93 -12.41 17.89 2.98
CA ASP A 93 -11.22 17.17 3.44
C ASP A 93 -11.28 15.68 3.10
N LEU A 94 -12.45 15.04 3.21
CA LEU A 94 -12.64 13.65 2.82
C LEU A 94 -12.45 13.44 1.32
N ASP A 95 -12.96 14.35 0.47
CA ASP A 95 -12.75 14.30 -0.99
C ASP A 95 -11.26 14.43 -1.33
N ILE A 96 -10.51 15.30 -0.64
CA ILE A 96 -9.05 15.41 -0.76
C ILE A 96 -8.37 14.11 -0.32
N LEU A 97 -8.71 13.58 0.85
CA LEU A 97 -8.13 12.37 1.41
C LEU A 97 -8.26 11.17 0.47
N TYR A 98 -9.47 10.92 -0.02
CA TYR A 98 -9.75 9.80 -0.90
C TYR A 98 -9.13 9.96 -2.28
N THR A 99 -9.02 11.19 -2.76
CA THR A 99 -8.26 11.51 -3.98
C THR A 99 -6.78 11.19 -3.81
N CYS A 100 -6.18 11.62 -2.71
CA CYS A 100 -4.79 11.29 -2.39
C CYS A 100 -4.58 9.78 -2.25
N ALA A 101 -5.54 9.05 -1.65
CA ALA A 101 -5.47 7.60 -1.55
C ALA A 101 -5.50 6.89 -2.90
N LEU A 102 -6.27 7.39 -3.87
CA LEU A 102 -6.31 6.83 -5.23
C LEU A 102 -5.04 7.10 -6.04
N LEU A 103 -4.35 8.21 -5.75
CA LEU A 103 -3.23 8.68 -6.56
C LEU A 103 -1.86 8.57 -5.85
N HIS A 104 -1.77 7.99 -4.65
CA HIS A 104 -0.61 8.09 -3.77
C HIS A 104 0.69 7.52 -4.37
N ASP A 105 0.59 6.47 -5.20
CA ASP A 105 1.74 5.82 -5.84
C ASP A 105 1.99 6.29 -7.27
N THR A 106 1.12 7.15 -7.83
CA THR A 106 1.21 7.52 -9.25
C THR A 106 2.47 8.32 -9.59
N LEU A 107 2.99 9.09 -8.66
CA LEU A 107 4.23 9.85 -8.89
C LEU A 107 5.49 8.95 -8.86
N GLU A 108 5.46 7.83 -8.13
CA GLU A 108 6.54 6.84 -8.08
C GLU A 108 6.44 5.85 -9.25
N ASP A 109 5.25 5.30 -9.47
CA ASP A 109 5.04 4.15 -10.35
C ASP A 109 4.64 4.52 -11.79
N ALA A 110 4.28 5.78 -12.02
CA ALA A 110 3.86 6.31 -13.32
C ALA A 110 4.53 7.65 -13.65
N GLU A 111 5.82 7.75 -13.35
CA GLU A 111 6.66 8.95 -13.50
C GLU A 111 6.58 9.57 -14.91
N GLU A 112 6.34 8.75 -15.93
CA GLU A 112 6.18 9.21 -17.31
C GLU A 112 5.02 10.21 -17.51
N TYR A 113 4.03 10.21 -16.64
CA TYR A 113 2.91 11.16 -16.66
C TYR A 113 3.21 12.45 -15.87
N PHE A 114 4.34 12.49 -15.15
CA PHE A 114 4.69 13.60 -14.25
C PHE A 114 6.10 14.15 -14.51
N PRO A 115 6.42 14.57 -15.76
CA PRO A 115 7.75 15.07 -16.12
C PRO A 115 8.18 16.34 -15.36
N LYS A 116 7.25 17.03 -14.70
CA LYS A 116 7.50 18.22 -13.88
C LYS A 116 7.37 17.92 -12.37
N GLY A 117 7.46 16.65 -11.99
CA GLY A 117 7.49 16.24 -10.59
C GLY A 117 6.19 16.50 -9.82
N GLY A 118 5.03 16.28 -10.47
CA GLY A 118 3.71 16.33 -9.85
C GLY A 118 3.02 17.71 -9.86
N VAL A 119 3.59 18.73 -10.50
CA VAL A 119 2.88 20.01 -10.76
C VAL A 119 1.69 19.77 -11.69
N GLU A 120 1.74 18.72 -12.48
CA GLU A 120 0.70 18.28 -13.40
C GLU A 120 -0.65 18.00 -12.69
N TYR A 121 -0.65 17.61 -11.42
CA TYR A 121 -1.90 17.41 -10.69
C TYR A 121 -2.78 18.67 -10.68
N GLU A 122 -2.16 19.83 -10.52
CA GLU A 122 -2.85 21.10 -10.57
C GLU A 122 -3.05 21.58 -12.01
N LEU A 123 -1.96 21.70 -12.78
CA LEU A 123 -1.96 22.36 -14.08
C LEU A 123 -2.68 21.56 -15.17
N ASP A 124 -2.42 20.24 -15.24
CA ASP A 124 -2.91 19.41 -16.34
C ASP A 124 -4.19 18.63 -15.94
N TYR A 125 -4.31 18.27 -14.65
CA TYR A 125 -5.46 17.54 -14.15
C TYR A 125 -6.42 18.41 -13.32
N GLY A 126 -6.07 19.67 -13.00
CA GLY A 126 -6.93 20.64 -12.32
C GLY A 126 -7.41 20.16 -10.93
N PHE A 127 -6.55 19.50 -10.16
CA PHE A 127 -6.81 19.21 -8.76
C PHE A 127 -6.40 20.39 -7.87
N PRO A 128 -6.99 20.56 -6.69
CA PRO A 128 -6.49 21.50 -5.68
C PRO A 128 -4.99 21.27 -5.37
N PRO A 129 -4.18 22.33 -5.17
CA PRO A 129 -2.72 22.21 -4.92
C PRO A 129 -2.35 21.25 -3.80
N ILE A 130 -3.16 21.22 -2.74
CA ILE A 130 -2.96 20.33 -1.58
C ILE A 130 -2.88 18.84 -1.95
N ILE A 131 -3.52 18.41 -3.04
CA ILE A 131 -3.47 17.03 -3.51
C ILE A 131 -2.09 16.72 -4.06
N GLY A 132 -1.56 17.56 -4.95
CA GLY A 132 -0.20 17.40 -5.50
C GLY A 132 0.87 17.47 -4.41
N GLU A 133 0.73 18.41 -3.46
CA GLU A 133 1.63 18.53 -2.31
C GLU A 133 1.61 17.26 -1.44
N THR A 134 0.42 16.71 -1.16
CA THR A 134 0.26 15.49 -0.35
C THR A 134 0.87 14.29 -1.05
N ILE A 135 0.66 14.13 -2.37
CA ILE A 135 1.22 13.01 -3.13
C ILE A 135 2.75 13.09 -3.18
N LYS A 136 3.33 14.29 -3.32
CA LYS A 136 4.79 14.49 -3.23
C LYS A 136 5.36 14.05 -1.89
N LEU A 137 4.65 14.31 -0.77
CA LEU A 137 5.08 13.84 0.55
C LEU A 137 5.01 12.31 0.68
N LEU A 138 4.11 11.65 -0.04
CA LEU A 138 3.95 10.20 -0.03
C LEU A 138 4.98 9.49 -0.90
N SER A 139 5.52 10.16 -1.91
CA SER A 139 6.51 9.61 -2.84
C SER A 139 7.88 9.49 -2.19
N LYS A 140 8.46 8.30 -2.28
CA LYS A 140 9.74 7.95 -1.67
C LYS A 140 10.79 7.64 -2.74
N HIS A 141 12.00 8.15 -2.58
CA HIS A 141 13.11 7.76 -3.43
C HIS A 141 13.56 6.32 -3.14
N THR A 142 13.74 5.54 -4.20
CA THR A 142 14.26 4.18 -4.11
C THR A 142 15.69 4.20 -3.56
N GLY A 143 15.96 3.39 -2.52
CA GLY A 143 17.31 3.29 -1.93
C GLY A 143 17.60 4.32 -0.85
N ALA A 144 16.58 5.01 -0.32
CA ALA A 144 16.72 5.97 0.78
C ALA A 144 17.48 5.37 1.97
N ASP A 145 18.47 6.09 2.48
CA ASP A 145 19.17 5.76 3.71
C ASP A 145 18.32 6.02 4.97
N GLU A 146 18.87 5.74 6.15
CA GLU A 146 18.13 5.92 7.42
C GLU A 146 17.81 7.39 7.69
N TYR A 147 18.67 8.33 7.34
CA TYR A 147 18.44 9.75 7.50
C TYR A 147 17.31 10.24 6.59
N GLU A 148 17.32 9.83 5.33
CA GLU A 148 16.30 10.14 4.35
C GLU A 148 14.93 9.53 4.75
N LEU A 149 14.93 8.30 5.26
CA LEU A 149 13.74 7.65 5.81
C LEU A 149 13.16 8.43 7.00
N ASN A 150 14.00 8.84 7.93
CA ASN A 150 13.57 9.63 9.08
C ASN A 150 12.96 10.97 8.63
N SER A 151 13.60 11.65 7.68
CA SER A 151 13.09 12.89 7.08
C SER A 151 11.75 12.69 6.40
N TYR A 152 11.61 11.66 5.58
CA TYR A 152 10.40 11.27 4.88
C TYR A 152 9.22 11.07 5.86
N PHE A 153 9.40 10.22 6.86
CA PHE A 153 8.33 9.98 7.84
C PHE A 153 8.02 11.21 8.72
N ASN A 154 9.02 12.04 9.00
CA ASN A 154 8.80 13.29 9.72
C ASN A 154 8.00 14.31 8.92
N ASN A 155 8.09 14.30 7.60
CA ASN A 155 7.29 15.16 6.74
C ASN A 155 5.87 14.63 6.58
N ILE A 156 5.70 13.32 6.39
CA ILE A 156 4.37 12.67 6.33
C ILE A 156 3.55 12.99 7.58
N LYS A 157 4.14 12.89 8.78
CA LYS A 157 3.44 13.16 10.05
C LYS A 157 2.77 14.52 10.11
N LYS A 158 3.35 15.54 9.47
CA LYS A 158 2.88 16.93 9.53
C LYS A 158 1.68 17.22 8.62
N ASN A 159 1.34 16.32 7.71
CA ASN A 159 0.20 16.43 6.82
C ASN A 159 -0.81 15.33 7.17
N LYS A 160 -2.01 15.74 7.62
CA LYS A 160 -3.05 14.80 8.07
C LYS A 160 -3.51 13.81 6.98
N PHE A 161 -3.54 14.24 5.72
CA PHE A 161 -3.92 13.41 4.58
C PHE A 161 -2.82 12.39 4.26
N ALA A 162 -1.56 12.84 4.15
CA ALA A 162 -0.42 11.95 3.92
C ALA A 162 -0.29 10.91 5.03
N LEU A 163 -0.50 11.32 6.29
CA LEU A 163 -0.47 10.43 7.46
C LEU A 163 -1.50 9.30 7.34
N LEU A 164 -2.77 9.63 7.07
CA LEU A 164 -3.82 8.62 6.96
C LEU A 164 -3.66 7.73 5.73
N VAL A 165 -3.31 8.29 4.57
CA VAL A 165 -3.04 7.51 3.37
C VAL A 165 -1.89 6.54 3.61
N LYS A 166 -0.78 6.99 4.22
CA LYS A 166 0.37 6.11 4.50
C LYS A 166 0.07 5.01 5.51
N LEU A 167 -0.80 5.27 6.48
CA LEU A 167 -1.29 4.24 7.40
C LEU A 167 -2.17 3.21 6.68
N ALA A 168 -3.09 3.64 5.83
CA ALA A 168 -3.95 2.75 5.07
C ALA A 168 -3.16 1.92 4.05
N ASP A 169 -2.19 2.53 3.36
CA ASP A 169 -1.24 1.85 2.48
C ASP A 169 -0.46 0.77 3.25
N ARG A 170 0.16 1.11 4.40
CA ARG A 170 0.87 0.14 5.23
C ARG A 170 -0.04 -1.00 5.68
N SER A 171 -1.29 -0.69 6.05
CA SER A 171 -2.23 -1.70 6.51
C SER A 171 -2.62 -2.70 5.40
N HIS A 172 -2.68 -2.25 4.16
CA HIS A 172 -2.92 -3.13 3.01
C HIS A 172 -1.65 -3.92 2.63
N ASN A 173 -0.49 -3.28 2.69
CA ASN A 173 0.78 -3.97 2.38
C ASN A 173 1.15 -5.06 3.39
N VAL A 174 0.75 -4.95 4.67
CA VAL A 174 0.97 -6.03 5.66
C VAL A 174 0.06 -7.24 5.45
N GLU A 175 -1.00 -7.15 4.65
CA GLU A 175 -1.80 -8.31 4.25
C GLU A 175 -1.01 -9.29 3.36
N ASP A 176 -0.04 -8.76 2.59
CA ASP A 176 0.77 -9.50 1.61
C ASP A 176 2.22 -9.71 2.07
N LEU A 177 2.51 -9.70 3.39
CA LEU A 177 3.87 -9.74 3.93
C LEU A 177 4.69 -10.93 3.42
N TYR A 178 4.10 -12.11 3.31
CA TYR A 178 4.80 -13.32 2.85
C TYR A 178 5.23 -13.26 1.38
N ASN A 179 4.71 -12.34 0.59
CA ASN A 179 5.17 -12.07 -0.78
C ASN A 179 6.38 -11.11 -0.84
N MET A 180 6.86 -10.62 0.31
CA MET A 180 7.95 -9.67 0.37
C MET A 180 9.31 -10.37 0.49
N LYS A 181 10.34 -9.82 -0.21
CA LYS A 181 11.69 -10.41 -0.22
C LYS A 181 12.39 -10.38 1.14
N ASN A 182 12.07 -9.42 2.02
CA ASN A 182 12.71 -9.26 3.33
C ASN A 182 11.67 -8.90 4.39
N ILE A 183 10.95 -9.91 4.83
CA ILE A 183 9.88 -9.76 5.82
C ILE A 183 10.38 -9.16 7.15
N PRO A 184 11.50 -9.64 7.76
CA PRO A 184 11.98 -9.09 9.04
C PRO A 184 12.30 -7.59 8.95
N LYS A 185 12.95 -7.14 7.88
CA LYS A 185 13.25 -5.72 7.67
C LYS A 185 11.96 -4.90 7.55
N TYR A 186 10.96 -5.41 6.83
CA TYR A 186 9.69 -4.72 6.64
C TYR A 186 8.89 -4.62 7.94
N ILE A 187 8.90 -5.67 8.75
CA ILE A 187 8.29 -5.68 10.09
C ILE A 187 9.00 -4.67 11.00
N LYS A 188 10.32 -4.66 11.01
CA LYS A 188 11.10 -3.68 11.78
C LYS A 188 10.76 -2.25 11.39
N GLU A 189 10.74 -1.93 10.10
CA GLU A 189 10.33 -0.61 9.58
C GLU A 189 8.91 -0.26 10.02
N THR A 190 7.99 -1.22 9.96
CA THR A 190 6.60 -1.04 10.41
C THR A 190 6.53 -0.70 11.89
N ARG A 191 7.30 -1.39 12.74
CA ARG A 191 7.36 -1.12 14.18
C ARG A 191 7.97 0.25 14.47
N ASP A 192 9.09 0.58 13.84
CA ASP A 192 9.83 1.81 14.11
C ASP A 192 9.05 3.06 13.65
N TYR A 193 8.61 3.09 12.40
CA TYR A 193 8.03 4.31 11.80
C TYR A 193 6.51 4.43 11.93
N PHE A 194 5.78 3.32 12.08
CA PHE A 194 4.32 3.38 12.11
C PHE A 194 3.74 3.23 13.52
N ILE A 195 4.19 2.22 14.28
CA ILE A 195 3.56 1.80 15.54
C ILE A 195 4.28 2.35 16.77
N GLY A 196 5.59 2.55 16.69
CA GLY A 196 6.47 2.90 17.80
C GLY A 196 6.13 4.22 18.47
N LYS A 197 6.85 4.54 19.54
CA LYS A 197 6.61 5.76 20.36
C LYS A 197 6.72 7.06 19.56
N THR A 198 7.59 7.11 18.56
CA THR A 198 7.81 8.25 17.65
C THR A 198 7.15 8.06 16.29
N GLY A 199 6.46 6.95 16.09
CA GLY A 199 5.84 6.57 14.83
C GLY A 199 4.62 7.40 14.47
N ILE A 200 4.17 7.21 13.22
CA ILE A 200 3.04 7.95 12.63
C ILE A 200 1.77 7.83 13.49
N CYS A 201 1.45 6.63 14.01
CA CYS A 201 0.25 6.43 14.81
C CYS A 201 0.26 7.25 16.11
N THR A 202 1.40 7.27 16.80
CA THR A 202 1.54 8.01 18.07
C THR A 202 1.46 9.51 17.82
N TYR A 203 2.20 10.00 16.84
CA TYR A 203 2.17 11.42 16.46
C TYR A 203 0.76 11.85 16.02
N GLY A 204 0.09 11.05 15.16
CA GLY A 204 -1.23 11.36 14.66
C GLY A 204 -2.27 11.51 15.76
N LYS A 205 -2.28 10.60 16.76
CA LYS A 205 -3.20 10.68 17.90
C LYS A 205 -2.97 11.92 18.78
N GLN A 206 -1.72 12.36 18.88
CA GLN A 206 -1.36 13.55 19.69
C GLN A 206 -1.68 14.87 18.99
N ASN A 207 -1.50 14.94 17.67
CA ASN A 207 -1.59 16.18 16.91
C ASN A 207 -2.88 16.33 16.11
N TYR A 208 -3.61 15.23 15.86
CA TYR A 208 -4.88 15.17 15.15
C TYR A 208 -5.87 14.31 15.97
N PRO A 209 -6.33 14.78 17.14
CA PRO A 209 -7.17 13.98 18.05
C PRO A 209 -8.48 13.52 17.41
N GLU A 210 -9.01 14.27 16.44
CA GLU A 210 -10.18 13.93 15.64
C GLU A 210 -9.98 12.66 14.79
N LEU A 211 -8.74 12.28 14.48
CA LEU A 211 -8.38 11.09 13.72
C LEU A 211 -8.06 9.88 14.60
N SER A 212 -8.10 10.05 15.93
CA SER A 212 -7.65 9.03 16.88
C SER A 212 -8.38 7.69 16.73
N GLY A 213 -9.68 7.71 16.42
CA GLY A 213 -10.49 6.52 16.17
C GLY A 213 -9.99 5.73 14.96
N ALA A 214 -9.89 6.40 13.81
CA ALA A 214 -9.41 5.81 12.56
C ALA A 214 -7.98 5.26 12.69
N ILE A 215 -7.07 6.05 13.29
CA ILE A 215 -5.68 5.64 13.54
C ILE A 215 -5.63 4.41 14.45
N THR A 216 -6.51 4.31 15.46
CA THR A 216 -6.55 3.15 16.36
C THR A 216 -6.94 1.89 15.62
N ILE A 217 -7.96 1.95 14.78
CA ILE A 217 -8.44 0.80 13.99
C ILE A 217 -7.33 0.32 13.03
N ILE A 218 -6.73 1.24 12.28
CA ILE A 218 -5.66 0.90 11.33
C ILE A 218 -4.44 0.33 12.07
N LYS A 219 -4.04 0.96 13.19
CA LYS A 219 -2.94 0.47 14.02
C LYS A 219 -3.18 -0.96 14.51
N SER A 220 -4.38 -1.25 15.01
CA SER A 220 -4.73 -2.59 15.50
C SER A 220 -4.63 -3.63 14.39
N LYS A 221 -5.12 -3.30 13.18
CA LYS A 221 -5.00 -4.18 12.00
C LYS A 221 -3.53 -4.45 11.65
N ILE A 222 -2.70 -3.41 11.57
CA ILE A 222 -1.26 -3.54 11.26
C ILE A 222 -0.58 -4.43 12.31
N LEU A 223 -0.85 -4.21 13.61
CA LEU A 223 -0.29 -5.00 14.71
C LEU A 223 -0.66 -6.46 14.59
N SER A 224 -1.96 -6.77 14.49
CA SER A 224 -2.44 -8.16 14.44
C SER A 224 -1.84 -8.94 13.27
N LEU A 225 -1.75 -8.32 12.09
CA LEU A 225 -1.17 -8.97 10.90
C LEU A 225 0.34 -9.15 11.03
N THR A 226 1.04 -8.17 11.59
CA THR A 226 2.49 -8.23 11.82
C THR A 226 2.83 -9.33 12.82
N GLU A 227 2.13 -9.39 13.95
CA GLU A 227 2.33 -10.41 15.00
C GLU A 227 1.98 -11.82 14.51
N ALA A 228 0.91 -11.96 13.73
CA ALA A 228 0.56 -13.24 13.12
C ALA A 228 1.66 -13.73 12.16
N THR A 229 2.23 -12.83 11.35
CA THR A 229 3.32 -13.16 10.42
C THR A 229 4.59 -13.57 11.18
N GLU A 230 4.98 -12.83 12.22
CA GLU A 230 6.12 -13.19 13.08
C GLU A 230 5.94 -14.59 13.70
N THR A 231 4.75 -14.86 14.23
CA THR A 231 4.43 -16.18 14.80
C THR A 231 4.57 -17.32 13.77
N ILE A 232 4.17 -17.09 12.52
CA ILE A 232 4.31 -18.07 11.44
C ILE A 232 5.79 -18.28 11.11
N LEU A 233 6.57 -17.20 10.99
CA LEU A 233 8.00 -17.27 10.72
C LEU A 233 8.77 -18.03 11.80
N ASP A 234 8.47 -17.78 13.06
CA ASP A 234 9.07 -18.50 14.20
C ASP A 234 8.77 -19.99 14.15
N LYS A 235 7.52 -20.38 13.87
CA LYS A 235 7.14 -21.79 13.71
C LYS A 235 7.85 -22.44 12.52
N GLN A 236 7.98 -21.73 11.39
CA GLN A 236 8.70 -22.22 10.22
C GLN A 236 10.20 -22.43 10.53
N ALA A 237 10.82 -21.52 11.28
CA ALA A 237 12.22 -21.63 11.68
C ALA A 237 12.45 -22.88 12.57
N ILE A 238 11.58 -23.13 13.54
CA ILE A 238 11.64 -24.33 14.38
C ILE A 238 11.51 -25.61 13.53
N LEU A 239 10.54 -25.66 12.64
CA LEU A 239 10.31 -26.83 11.78
C LEU A 239 11.51 -27.10 10.83
N LEU A 240 12.13 -26.05 10.30
CA LEU A 240 13.33 -26.18 9.48
C LEU A 240 14.50 -26.75 10.29
N GLU A 241 14.72 -26.28 11.51
CA GLU A 241 15.76 -26.82 12.40
C GLU A 241 15.54 -28.30 12.73
N GLU A 242 14.30 -28.72 12.98
CA GLU A 242 13.94 -30.12 13.17
C GLU A 242 14.24 -30.98 11.94
N LYS A 243 13.88 -30.48 10.75
CA LYS A 243 14.16 -31.16 9.48
C LYS A 243 15.65 -31.29 9.18
N ASP A 244 16.41 -30.24 9.47
CA ASP A 244 17.87 -30.29 9.29
C ASP A 244 18.53 -31.33 10.20
N LYS A 245 18.07 -31.49 11.45
CA LYS A 245 18.49 -32.56 12.36
C LYS A 245 18.15 -33.95 11.82
N GLU A 246 16.92 -34.14 11.31
CA GLU A 246 16.47 -35.39 10.71
C GLU A 246 17.34 -35.76 9.48
N ILE A 247 17.61 -34.78 8.60
CA ILE A 247 18.48 -34.95 7.43
C ILE A 247 19.91 -35.34 7.85
N ALA A 248 20.45 -34.75 8.91
CA ALA A 248 21.78 -35.08 9.40
C ALA A 248 21.84 -36.54 9.88
N LEU A 249 20.85 -37.00 10.66
CA LEU A 249 20.75 -38.38 11.12
C LEU A 249 20.64 -39.39 9.96
N LEU A 250 19.80 -39.11 8.98
CA LEU A 250 19.64 -39.96 7.80
C LEU A 250 20.97 -40.04 6.97
N LYS A 251 21.71 -38.96 6.86
CA LYS A 251 23.03 -38.96 6.21
C LYS A 251 24.02 -39.87 6.94
N GLU A 252 24.05 -39.83 8.28
CA GLU A 252 24.90 -40.71 9.08
C GLU A 252 24.53 -42.20 8.91
N GLU A 253 23.22 -42.53 8.86
CA GLU A 253 22.75 -43.91 8.60
C GLU A 253 23.15 -44.40 7.22
N ILE A 254 22.98 -43.58 6.18
CA ILE A 254 23.42 -43.92 4.83
C ILE A 254 24.93 -44.17 4.76
N GLU A 255 25.75 -43.43 5.44
CA GLU A 255 27.20 -43.63 5.49
C GLU A 255 27.58 -44.95 6.20
N LYS A 256 26.82 -45.34 7.25
CA LYS A 256 27.01 -46.65 7.91
C LYS A 256 26.62 -47.82 7.02
N LEU A 257 25.59 -47.69 6.16
CA LEU A 257 25.15 -48.73 5.23
C LEU A 257 26.06 -48.90 4.00
N LYS A 258 26.89 -47.91 3.68
CA LYS A 258 27.87 -48.01 2.58
C LYS A 258 29.18 -48.69 2.97
N LYS A 259 29.42 -48.91 4.25
CA LYS A 259 30.61 -49.61 4.79
C LYS A 259 30.34 -51.09 5.02
#